data_a5293860f294badb2e9a3bb80b68a30e
#
_entry.id   a5293860f294badb2e9a3bb80b68a30e
#
_cell.length_a   1.000
_cell.length_b   1.000
_cell.length_c   1.000
_cell.angle_alpha   90.00
_cell.angle_beta   90.00
_cell.angle_gamma   90.00
#
_symmetry.space_group_name_H-M   'P 1'
#
loop_
_entity.id
_entity.type
_entity.pdbx_description
1 polymer ?
#
loop_
_entity_poly.entity_id
_entity_poly.type
_entity_poly.pdbx_seq_one_letter_code
_entity_poly.pdbx_strand_id
1 'polypeptide(L)'
;MRRGVRCLHPCGTGTPNGARLETVKIARFSTGGDPRYGIVDDEDLVVLAGDPMFSGFDTTGERIPLADVKLLAPVIPRSKVICVGLNYADHKADMGDVGPKNPLIFLKPNTAVVGPGDTIVIPPVDGRIVHEGELVIVIGKIGKQVKAENYADYIFGYTIGNDVSARDVMFADGQWARAKGYDTFAPIGPWIETEIDAQNLSITTFVDGEPRRVGTTSDMIHKIPEIIEFCSDVWTLLPGDIIMTGTPAGLGGFVDGQTVDITIEGIGTLSNPARNRA
;
A
#
# COMPACT_ATOMS: atom_id res chain seq x y z
N MET A 1 -1.21 -17.50 -39.38
CA MET A 1 0.08 -16.99 -38.91
C MET A 1 -0.17 -16.28 -37.58
N ARG A 2 0.14 -16.94 -36.46
CA ARG A 2 -0.07 -16.40 -35.13
C ARG A 2 1.22 -15.65 -34.73
N ARG A 3 1.14 -14.35 -34.54
CA ARG A 3 2.24 -13.55 -33.97
C ARG A 3 2.16 -13.63 -32.45
N GLY A 4 3.19 -14.21 -31.83
CA GLY A 4 3.32 -14.36 -30.40
C GLY A 4 3.51 -13.01 -29.71
N VAL A 5 2.82 -12.85 -28.60
CA VAL A 5 3.01 -11.80 -27.62
C VAL A 5 4.37 -12.05 -26.96
N ARG A 6 5.31 -11.14 -27.12
CA ARG A 6 6.58 -11.15 -26.40
C ARG A 6 6.35 -10.64 -24.99
N CYS A 7 6.63 -11.49 -24.00
CA CYS A 7 6.86 -11.03 -22.63
C CYS A 7 8.06 -10.07 -22.62
N LEU A 8 7.85 -8.85 -22.18
CA LEU A 8 8.90 -7.88 -21.92
C LEU A 8 9.45 -8.11 -20.49
N HIS A 9 10.24 -9.14 -20.32
CA HIS A 9 11.23 -9.23 -19.25
C HIS A 9 12.57 -9.55 -19.92
N PRO A 10 13.54 -8.63 -19.89
CA PRO A 10 14.90 -8.98 -20.26
C PRO A 10 15.57 -9.65 -19.08
N CYS A 11 15.78 -10.95 -19.20
CA CYS A 11 16.75 -11.67 -18.40
C CYS A 11 18.14 -11.39 -18.98
N GLY A 12 19.07 -10.86 -18.19
CA GLY A 12 20.49 -11.09 -18.45
C GLY A 12 21.38 -9.88 -18.65
N THR A 13 22.26 -9.73 -17.67
CA THR A 13 23.67 -9.33 -17.73
C THR A 13 24.03 -7.93 -18.23
N GLY A 14 24.48 -7.10 -17.27
CA GLY A 14 25.50 -6.08 -17.50
C GLY A 14 24.97 -4.75 -18.02
N THR A 15 24.65 -3.83 -17.12
CA THR A 15 24.45 -2.42 -17.41
C THR A 15 25.77 -1.72 -17.70
N PRO A 16 25.94 -1.09 -18.87
CA PRO A 16 26.84 0.03 -19.00
C PRO A 16 26.02 1.32 -18.93
N ASN A 17 26.35 2.17 -17.99
CA ASN A 17 25.88 3.56 -17.78
C ASN A 17 24.45 3.72 -17.24
N GLY A 18 24.38 4.13 -15.97
CA GLY A 18 23.41 4.97 -15.27
C GLY A 18 22.12 5.46 -15.96
N ALA A 19 21.39 4.58 -16.65
CA ALA A 19 20.02 4.83 -17.04
C ALA A 19 19.18 4.73 -15.78
N ARG A 20 18.68 5.87 -15.30
CA ARG A 20 17.61 5.97 -14.32
C ARG A 20 16.48 5.08 -14.84
N LEU A 21 16.10 4.04 -14.09
CA LEU A 21 14.89 3.28 -14.39
C LEU A 21 13.75 4.30 -14.48
N GLU A 22 13.07 4.37 -15.62
CA GLU A 22 11.89 5.22 -15.77
C GLU A 22 10.81 4.59 -14.88
N THR A 23 10.50 5.26 -13.77
CA THR A 23 9.47 4.83 -12.81
C THR A 23 8.11 4.97 -13.47
N VAL A 24 7.26 3.93 -13.40
CA VAL A 24 5.90 3.96 -13.94
C VAL A 24 4.91 4.02 -12.80
N LYS A 25 4.31 5.20 -12.61
CA LYS A 25 3.29 5.48 -11.59
C LYS A 25 1.91 5.39 -12.19
N ILE A 26 1.08 4.49 -11.68
CA ILE A 26 -0.28 4.24 -12.16
C ILE A 26 -1.28 4.80 -11.15
N ALA A 27 -2.01 5.83 -11.56
CA ALA A 27 -3.09 6.41 -10.78
C ALA A 27 -4.46 5.89 -11.22
N ARG A 28 -5.35 5.72 -10.26
CA ARG A 28 -6.77 5.58 -10.50
C ARG A 28 -7.45 6.88 -10.11
N PHE A 29 -8.29 7.44 -10.97
CA PHE A 29 -8.83 8.78 -10.81
C PHE A 29 -10.25 8.92 -11.33
N SER A 30 -10.91 10.03 -10.98
CA SER A 30 -12.19 10.45 -11.55
C SER A 30 -12.18 11.95 -11.86
N THR A 31 -12.85 12.31 -12.95
CA THR A 31 -13.19 13.71 -13.33
C THR A 31 -14.66 14.03 -13.07
N GLY A 32 -15.32 13.27 -12.16
CA GLY A 32 -16.75 13.39 -11.86
C GLY A 32 -17.62 12.29 -12.48
N GLY A 33 -17.03 11.43 -13.32
CA GLY A 33 -17.67 10.25 -13.94
C GLY A 33 -17.11 8.94 -13.40
N ASP A 34 -17.19 7.89 -14.23
CA ASP A 34 -16.63 6.57 -13.91
C ASP A 34 -15.13 6.63 -13.67
N PRO A 35 -14.61 5.81 -12.74
CA PRO A 35 -13.18 5.71 -12.48
C PRO A 35 -12.39 5.29 -13.70
N ARG A 36 -11.26 5.95 -13.93
CA ARG A 36 -10.32 5.72 -15.03
C ARG A 36 -8.92 5.47 -14.46
N TYR A 37 -8.02 4.98 -15.30
CA TYR A 37 -6.60 4.80 -14.97
C TYR A 37 -5.74 5.68 -15.86
N GLY A 38 -4.58 6.08 -15.35
CA GLY A 38 -3.60 6.87 -16.08
C GLY A 38 -2.19 6.65 -15.55
N ILE A 39 -1.21 6.84 -16.41
CA ILE A 39 0.20 6.92 -16.05
C ILE A 39 0.49 8.37 -15.66
N VAL A 40 1.09 8.56 -14.49
CA VAL A 40 1.56 9.88 -14.04
C VAL A 40 2.79 10.25 -14.84
N ASP A 41 2.72 11.37 -15.54
CA ASP A 41 3.79 11.92 -16.37
C ASP A 41 3.94 13.42 -16.03
N ASP A 42 4.86 13.71 -15.13
CA ASP A 42 5.04 15.01 -14.47
C ASP A 42 3.75 15.50 -13.78
N GLU A 43 3.13 16.56 -14.26
CA GLU A 43 1.90 17.16 -13.72
C GLU A 43 0.62 16.65 -14.41
N ASP A 44 0.75 15.71 -15.36
CA ASP A 44 -0.36 15.15 -16.13
C ASP A 44 -0.59 13.67 -15.86
N LEU A 45 -1.78 13.21 -16.23
CA LEU A 45 -2.13 11.82 -16.40
C LEU A 45 -2.26 11.48 -17.88
N VAL A 46 -1.47 10.52 -18.36
CA VAL A 46 -1.67 9.88 -19.68
C VAL A 46 -2.71 8.78 -19.49
N VAL A 47 -3.91 9.00 -20.04
CA VAL A 47 -5.06 8.13 -19.76
C VAL A 47 -4.91 6.77 -20.43
N LEU A 48 -5.13 5.70 -19.66
CA LEU A 48 -5.12 4.32 -20.12
C LEU A 48 -6.47 3.90 -20.70
N ALA A 49 -6.46 2.98 -21.67
CA ALA A 49 -7.66 2.44 -22.29
C ALA A 49 -8.50 1.56 -21.34
N GLY A 50 -7.92 1.07 -20.25
CA GLY A 50 -8.59 0.24 -19.26
C GLY A 50 -7.77 0.05 -17.99
N ASP A 51 -8.17 -0.90 -17.15
CA ASP A 51 -7.41 -1.28 -15.95
C ASP A 51 -6.11 -1.98 -16.36
N PRO A 52 -4.93 -1.38 -16.07
CA PRO A 52 -3.65 -1.90 -16.55
C PRO A 52 -3.31 -3.29 -16.02
N MET A 53 -3.87 -3.69 -14.89
CA MET A 53 -3.68 -5.04 -14.33
C MET A 53 -4.27 -6.13 -15.22
N PHE A 54 -5.28 -5.81 -16.04
CA PHE A 54 -6.00 -6.76 -16.88
C PHE A 54 -5.92 -6.45 -18.37
N SER A 55 -5.81 -5.17 -18.74
CA SER A 55 -5.87 -4.68 -20.13
C SER A 55 -4.52 -4.25 -20.70
N GLY A 56 -3.45 -4.24 -19.85
CA GLY A 56 -2.15 -3.72 -20.26
C GLY A 56 -2.10 -2.18 -20.27
N PHE A 57 -1.03 -1.63 -20.85
CA PHE A 57 -0.70 -0.21 -20.78
C PHE A 57 -1.02 0.59 -22.04
N ASP A 58 -1.99 0.14 -22.82
CA ASP A 58 -2.44 0.88 -24.01
C ASP A 58 -3.06 2.22 -23.59
N THR A 59 -2.58 3.32 -24.17
CA THR A 59 -3.07 4.67 -23.87
C THR A 59 -4.14 5.10 -24.85
N THR A 60 -5.06 5.96 -24.38
CA THR A 60 -6.07 6.60 -25.25
C THR A 60 -5.51 7.79 -26.04
N GLY A 61 -4.34 8.28 -25.69
CA GLY A 61 -3.76 9.53 -26.20
C GLY A 61 -4.26 10.79 -25.47
N GLU A 62 -5.25 10.66 -24.59
CA GLU A 62 -5.75 11.78 -23.77
C GLU A 62 -4.78 12.07 -22.63
N ARG A 63 -4.55 13.37 -22.35
CA ARG A 63 -3.79 13.86 -21.20
C ARG A 63 -4.67 14.75 -20.35
N ILE A 64 -4.61 14.60 -19.03
CA ILE A 64 -5.41 15.37 -18.08
C ILE A 64 -4.49 15.86 -16.97
N PRO A 65 -4.49 17.16 -16.62
CA PRO A 65 -3.70 17.64 -15.49
C PRO A 65 -4.09 16.94 -14.18
N LEU A 66 -3.10 16.56 -13.37
CA LEU A 66 -3.32 15.96 -12.04
C LEU A 66 -4.16 16.85 -11.13
N ALA A 67 -4.05 18.19 -11.30
CA ALA A 67 -4.82 19.16 -10.53
C ALA A 67 -6.34 19.13 -10.84
N ASP A 68 -6.73 18.60 -12.01
CA ASP A 68 -8.12 18.58 -12.48
C ASP A 68 -8.86 17.26 -12.16
N VAL A 69 -8.20 16.35 -11.44
CA VAL A 69 -8.77 15.04 -11.11
C VAL A 69 -8.85 14.81 -9.60
N LYS A 70 -9.82 14.00 -9.19
CA LYS A 70 -9.81 13.37 -7.86
C LYS A 70 -9.08 12.04 -7.97
N LEU A 71 -7.94 11.91 -7.27
CA LEU A 71 -7.29 10.61 -7.10
C LEU A 71 -8.17 9.70 -6.24
N LEU A 72 -8.19 8.43 -6.58
CA LEU A 72 -8.94 7.39 -5.88
C LEU A 72 -7.95 6.35 -5.35
N ALA A 73 -8.41 5.45 -4.46
CA ALA A 73 -7.61 4.28 -4.11
C ALA A 73 -7.12 3.60 -5.41
N PRO A 74 -5.79 3.45 -5.60
CA PRO A 74 -5.24 3.06 -6.91
C PRO A 74 -5.61 1.62 -7.32
N VAL A 75 -6.03 0.81 -6.35
CA VAL A 75 -6.60 -0.52 -6.54
C VAL A 75 -7.78 -0.71 -5.60
N ILE A 76 -8.76 -1.52 -6.02
CA ILE A 76 -9.85 -1.96 -5.15
C ILE A 76 -9.61 -3.44 -4.85
N PRO A 77 -9.21 -3.81 -3.61
CA PRO A 77 -9.05 -5.20 -3.24
C PRO A 77 -10.39 -5.93 -3.33
N ARG A 78 -10.54 -6.80 -4.33
CA ARG A 78 -11.79 -7.53 -4.57
C ARG A 78 -11.97 -8.69 -3.61
N SER A 79 -10.89 -9.21 -3.07
CA SER A 79 -10.86 -10.40 -2.23
C SER A 79 -10.45 -10.05 -0.81
N LYS A 80 -9.26 -9.48 -0.60
CA LYS A 80 -8.75 -9.25 0.75
C LYS A 80 -7.69 -8.16 0.82
N VAL A 81 -7.63 -7.56 2.01
CA VAL A 81 -6.54 -6.72 2.49
C VAL A 81 -5.81 -7.53 3.56
N ILE A 82 -4.61 -8.00 3.24
CA ILE A 82 -3.75 -8.72 4.17
C ILE A 82 -2.86 -7.69 4.87
N CYS A 83 -2.63 -7.87 6.17
CA CYS A 83 -1.73 -7.03 6.95
C CYS A 83 -0.76 -7.88 7.73
N VAL A 84 0.46 -7.38 7.91
CA VAL A 84 1.53 -8.04 8.69
C VAL A 84 1.81 -7.20 9.93
N GLY A 85 1.41 -7.70 11.08
CA GLY A 85 1.67 -7.04 12.37
C GLY A 85 3.08 -7.30 12.89
N LEU A 86 3.61 -6.35 13.68
CA LEU A 86 4.86 -6.49 14.43
C LEU A 86 6.08 -6.82 13.55
N ASN A 87 6.13 -6.28 12.35
CA ASN A 87 7.14 -6.63 11.34
C ASN A 87 8.41 -5.75 11.36
N TYR A 88 8.58 -4.89 12.37
CA TYR A 88 9.76 -4.05 12.51
C TYR A 88 10.45 -4.29 13.85
N ALA A 89 11.79 -4.27 13.86
CA ALA A 89 12.60 -4.65 15.02
C ALA A 89 12.36 -3.75 16.24
N ASP A 90 12.05 -2.47 16.03
CA ASP A 90 11.77 -1.50 17.08
C ASP A 90 10.50 -1.82 17.87
N HIS A 91 9.53 -2.52 17.26
CA HIS A 91 8.35 -3.04 17.95
C HIS A 91 8.66 -4.17 18.94
N LYS A 92 9.81 -4.84 18.82
CA LYS A 92 10.22 -5.86 19.79
C LYS A 92 10.37 -5.29 21.20
N ALA A 93 10.83 -4.05 21.33
CA ALA A 93 10.97 -3.38 22.64
C ALA A 93 9.61 -3.17 23.33
N ASP A 94 8.55 -2.93 22.55
CA ASP A 94 7.18 -2.74 23.08
C ASP A 94 6.50 -4.06 23.50
N MET A 95 7.03 -5.22 23.06
CA MET A 95 6.43 -6.55 23.24
C MET A 95 7.34 -7.55 23.96
N GLY A 96 8.50 -7.11 24.50
CA GLY A 96 9.43 -7.95 25.28
C GLY A 96 10.22 -8.91 24.39
N ASP A 97 11.19 -8.42 23.67
CA ASP A 97 12.29 -9.09 22.92
C ASP A 97 12.01 -10.34 22.05
N VAL A 98 10.77 -10.83 22.01
CA VAL A 98 10.40 -12.02 21.26
C VAL A 98 9.43 -11.63 20.13
N GLY A 99 9.97 -11.17 19.00
CA GLY A 99 9.18 -11.01 17.78
C GLY A 99 8.58 -12.36 17.32
N PRO A 100 7.44 -12.37 16.62
CA PRO A 100 6.84 -13.59 16.14
C PRO A 100 7.82 -14.34 15.22
N LYS A 101 7.94 -15.67 15.42
CA LYS A 101 8.81 -16.53 14.59
C LYS A 101 8.36 -16.55 13.12
N ASN A 102 7.06 -16.41 12.90
CA ASN A 102 6.44 -16.35 11.58
C ASN A 102 5.74 -15.00 11.42
N PRO A 103 5.49 -14.51 10.19
CA PRO A 103 4.68 -13.32 9.98
C PRO A 103 3.33 -13.41 10.71
N LEU A 104 3.04 -12.40 11.54
CA LEU A 104 1.76 -12.28 12.21
C LEU A 104 0.77 -11.63 11.25
N ILE A 105 -0.07 -12.44 10.61
CA ILE A 105 -0.97 -11.95 9.58
C ILE A 105 -2.41 -11.80 10.09
N PHE A 106 -3.09 -10.77 9.62
CA PHE A 106 -4.51 -10.54 9.84
C PHE A 106 -5.15 -9.91 8.60
N LEU A 107 -6.48 -9.79 8.60
CA LEU A 107 -7.23 -9.21 7.48
C LEU A 107 -7.97 -7.95 7.93
N LYS A 108 -8.02 -6.97 7.02
CA LYS A 108 -8.99 -5.87 7.07
C LYS A 108 -10.06 -6.11 5.99
N PRO A 109 -11.33 -5.72 6.24
CA PRO A 109 -12.35 -5.78 5.19
C PRO A 109 -11.99 -4.82 4.04
N ASN A 110 -12.38 -5.18 2.83
CA ASN A 110 -12.16 -4.31 1.67
C ASN A 110 -12.94 -2.98 1.76
N THR A 111 -14.02 -2.93 2.54
CA THR A 111 -14.78 -1.70 2.82
C THR A 111 -14.02 -0.71 3.69
N ALA A 112 -12.93 -1.12 4.33
CA ALA A 112 -12.04 -0.20 5.05
C ALA A 112 -11.18 0.66 4.12
N VAL A 113 -11.07 0.29 2.83
CA VAL A 113 -10.18 0.97 1.87
C VAL A 113 -10.78 2.29 1.41
N VAL A 114 -9.97 3.35 1.50
CA VAL A 114 -10.26 4.69 0.95
C VAL A 114 -9.03 5.22 0.21
N GLY A 115 -9.23 6.21 -0.64
CA GLY A 115 -8.19 6.81 -1.46
C GLY A 115 -7.55 8.06 -0.86
N PRO A 116 -6.63 8.71 -1.62
CA PRO A 116 -6.02 9.96 -1.23
C PRO A 116 -7.08 11.06 -1.04
N GLY A 117 -6.94 11.86 0.03
CA GLY A 117 -7.86 12.94 0.36
C GLY A 117 -9.20 12.51 0.95
N ASP A 118 -9.53 11.22 0.93
CA ASP A 118 -10.73 10.70 1.60
C ASP A 118 -10.55 10.77 3.13
N THR A 119 -11.66 11.00 3.83
CA THR A 119 -11.64 11.19 5.28
C THR A 119 -11.48 9.88 6.03
N ILE A 120 -10.56 9.83 7.00
CA ILE A 120 -10.53 8.79 8.03
C ILE A 120 -11.62 9.11 9.04
N VAL A 121 -12.64 8.25 9.15
CA VAL A 121 -13.77 8.44 10.06
C VAL A 121 -13.47 7.80 11.41
N ILE A 122 -13.24 8.62 12.42
CA ILE A 122 -12.95 8.17 13.80
C ILE A 122 -14.24 7.66 14.45
N PRO A 123 -14.32 6.36 14.81
CA PRO A 123 -15.50 5.81 15.48
C PRO A 123 -15.59 6.33 16.93
N PRO A 124 -16.81 6.39 17.53
CA PRO A 124 -17.00 6.79 18.92
C PRO A 124 -16.62 5.64 19.87
N VAL A 125 -15.31 5.40 20.01
CA VAL A 125 -14.73 4.40 20.90
C VAL A 125 -13.79 5.08 21.88
N ASP A 126 -13.67 4.51 23.06
CA ASP A 126 -12.70 4.97 24.04
C ASP A 126 -11.27 4.60 23.58
N GLY A 127 -10.33 5.51 23.86
CA GLY A 127 -8.91 5.30 23.61
C GLY A 127 -8.39 5.96 22.34
N ARG A 128 -7.19 5.55 21.94
CA ARG A 128 -6.41 6.20 20.90
C ARG A 128 -6.67 5.59 19.53
N ILE A 129 -6.89 6.44 18.54
CA ILE A 129 -6.77 6.07 17.13
C ILE A 129 -5.34 6.41 16.71
N VAL A 130 -4.65 5.44 16.13
CA VAL A 130 -3.24 5.56 15.74
C VAL A 130 -3.07 5.35 14.24
N HIS A 131 -2.06 6.03 13.68
CA HIS A 131 -1.62 5.83 12.31
C HIS A 131 -0.51 4.78 12.25
N GLU A 132 -0.45 4.03 11.18
CA GLU A 132 0.59 3.05 10.89
C GLU A 132 0.92 3.16 9.39
N GLY A 133 1.94 4.00 9.07
CA GLY A 133 2.42 4.19 7.70
C GLY A 133 3.20 2.96 7.24
N GLU A 134 2.81 2.42 6.08
CA GLU A 134 3.29 1.13 5.59
C GLU A 134 3.55 1.15 4.09
N LEU A 135 4.57 0.41 3.66
CA LEU A 135 4.67 -0.03 2.27
C LEU A 135 3.56 -1.07 2.01
N VAL A 136 2.88 -0.93 0.88
CA VAL A 136 1.82 -1.84 0.46
C VAL A 136 2.20 -2.53 -0.83
N ILE A 137 2.17 -3.86 -0.84
CA ILE A 137 2.37 -4.68 -2.02
C ILE A 137 1.02 -4.84 -2.73
N VAL A 138 0.96 -4.59 -4.03
CA VAL A 138 -0.20 -4.86 -4.88
C VAL A 138 0.05 -6.13 -5.66
N ILE A 139 -0.82 -7.12 -5.50
CA ILE A 139 -0.72 -8.41 -6.19
C ILE A 139 -1.22 -8.28 -7.63
N GLY A 140 -0.44 -8.76 -8.59
CA GLY A 140 -0.75 -8.70 -10.03
C GLY A 140 -1.12 -10.03 -10.65
N LYS A 141 -0.87 -11.15 -9.96
CA LYS A 141 -1.02 -12.50 -10.53
C LYS A 141 -1.58 -13.46 -9.49
N ILE A 142 -2.41 -14.40 -9.95
CA ILE A 142 -2.91 -15.47 -9.06
C ILE A 142 -1.74 -16.31 -8.57
N GLY A 143 -1.61 -16.44 -7.24
CA GLY A 143 -0.54 -17.18 -6.58
C GLY A 143 -1.03 -18.04 -5.41
N LYS A 144 -0.58 -19.27 -5.35
CA LYS A 144 -0.75 -20.19 -4.22
C LYS A 144 0.56 -20.93 -4.02
N GLN A 145 1.05 -21.00 -2.77
CA GLN A 145 2.32 -21.63 -2.41
C GLN A 145 3.51 -21.09 -3.23
N VAL A 146 3.54 -19.77 -3.39
CA VAL A 146 4.59 -19.06 -4.12
C VAL A 146 5.90 -19.20 -3.34
N LYS A 147 6.97 -19.61 -4.02
CA LYS A 147 8.30 -19.67 -3.41
C LYS A 147 8.92 -18.29 -3.31
N ALA A 148 9.66 -18.05 -2.21
CA ALA A 148 10.30 -16.75 -1.95
C ALA A 148 11.16 -16.27 -3.13
N GLU A 149 11.86 -17.17 -3.84
CA GLU A 149 12.67 -16.84 -5.02
C GLU A 149 11.88 -16.32 -6.23
N ASN A 150 10.56 -16.61 -6.29
CA ASN A 150 9.68 -16.22 -7.41
C ASN A 150 8.71 -15.09 -7.02
N TYR A 151 8.87 -14.49 -5.85
CA TYR A 151 7.93 -13.50 -5.30
C TYR A 151 7.62 -12.34 -6.24
N ALA A 152 8.64 -11.84 -6.95
CA ALA A 152 8.54 -10.68 -7.82
C ALA A 152 7.57 -10.89 -9.00
N ASP A 153 7.43 -12.13 -9.48
CA ASP A 153 6.52 -12.47 -10.59
C ASP A 153 5.03 -12.27 -10.24
N TYR A 154 4.71 -12.10 -8.95
CA TYR A 154 3.34 -11.97 -8.45
C TYR A 154 2.99 -10.54 -8.04
N ILE A 155 3.97 -9.65 -8.02
CA ILE A 155 3.78 -8.25 -7.62
C ILE A 155 3.47 -7.41 -8.86
N PHE A 156 2.41 -6.61 -8.80
CA PHE A 156 2.10 -5.60 -9.80
C PHE A 156 2.88 -4.30 -9.56
N GLY A 157 3.08 -3.96 -8.31
CA GLY A 157 3.79 -2.77 -7.87
C GLY A 157 3.56 -2.50 -6.38
N TYR A 158 3.91 -1.30 -5.96
CA TYR A 158 3.87 -0.87 -4.58
C TYR A 158 3.13 0.45 -4.43
N THR A 159 2.48 0.63 -3.29
CA THR A 159 1.83 1.89 -2.93
C THR A 159 2.02 2.16 -1.43
N ILE A 160 1.51 3.28 -0.96
CA ILE A 160 1.53 3.65 0.46
C ILE A 160 0.20 3.22 1.09
N GLY A 161 0.24 2.78 2.35
CA GLY A 161 -0.95 2.53 3.14
C GLY A 161 -0.87 3.08 4.56
N ASN A 162 -2.03 3.23 5.17
CA ASN A 162 -2.18 3.56 6.58
C ASN A 162 -3.03 2.46 7.24
N ASP A 163 -2.40 1.58 8.02
CA ASP A 163 -3.12 0.57 8.80
C ASP A 163 -3.69 1.22 10.09
N VAL A 164 -4.71 2.08 9.91
CA VAL A 164 -5.34 2.79 11.02
C VAL A 164 -5.89 1.81 12.05
N SER A 165 -5.65 2.13 13.33
CA SER A 165 -5.97 1.20 14.43
C SER A 165 -6.61 1.91 15.61
N ALA A 166 -7.70 1.36 16.13
CA ALA A 166 -8.25 1.69 17.45
C ALA A 166 -7.49 0.90 18.51
N ARG A 167 -6.34 1.45 18.97
CA ARG A 167 -5.34 0.70 19.75
C ARG A 167 -5.91 0.09 21.04
N ASP A 168 -6.68 0.85 21.79
CA ASP A 168 -7.21 0.35 23.07
C ASP A 168 -8.29 -0.72 22.87
N VAL A 169 -9.06 -0.62 21.79
CA VAL A 169 -10.02 -1.66 21.35
C VAL A 169 -9.27 -2.95 20.99
N MET A 170 -8.11 -2.85 20.35
CA MET A 170 -7.28 -4.00 19.97
C MET A 170 -6.86 -4.82 21.20
N PHE A 171 -6.46 -4.15 22.29
CA PHE A 171 -6.10 -4.82 23.53
C PHE A 171 -7.32 -5.36 24.29
N ALA A 172 -8.41 -4.60 24.31
CA ALA A 172 -9.62 -5.02 25.02
C ALA A 172 -10.28 -6.28 24.40
N ASP A 173 -10.26 -6.39 23.08
CA ASP A 173 -10.85 -7.52 22.38
C ASP A 173 -9.95 -8.77 22.36
N GLY A 174 -8.65 -8.61 22.55
CA GLY A 174 -7.67 -9.69 22.46
C GLY A 174 -7.47 -10.25 21.03
N GLN A 175 -8.16 -9.67 20.03
CA GLN A 175 -7.98 -9.93 18.60
C GLN A 175 -8.26 -8.65 17.80
N TRP A 176 -7.75 -8.54 16.57
CA TRP A 176 -7.57 -7.24 15.90
C TRP A 176 -8.66 -6.86 14.90
N ALA A 177 -9.56 -7.79 14.54
CA ALA A 177 -10.51 -7.57 13.44
C ALA A 177 -11.34 -6.29 13.61
N ARG A 178 -11.93 -6.04 14.79
CA ARG A 178 -12.71 -4.83 15.05
C ARG A 178 -11.84 -3.58 15.09
N ALA A 179 -10.73 -3.65 15.81
CA ALA A 179 -9.83 -2.50 16.00
C ALA A 179 -9.21 -1.98 14.70
N LYS A 180 -8.96 -2.88 13.74
CA LYS A 180 -8.32 -2.65 12.46
C LYS A 180 -9.30 -2.53 11.29
N GLY A 181 -10.55 -2.99 11.47
CA GLY A 181 -11.51 -3.21 10.39
C GLY A 181 -12.64 -2.18 10.26
N TYR A 182 -12.59 -1.06 10.96
CA TYR A 182 -13.56 0.02 10.74
C TYR A 182 -13.49 0.54 9.30
N ASP A 183 -14.61 0.94 8.74
CA ASP A 183 -14.64 1.65 7.46
C ASP A 183 -13.65 2.81 7.49
N THR A 184 -12.98 3.07 6.37
CA THR A 184 -11.94 4.09 6.20
C THR A 184 -10.60 3.84 6.91
N PHE A 185 -10.42 2.70 7.57
CA PHE A 185 -9.20 2.38 8.33
C PHE A 185 -8.08 1.75 7.49
N ALA A 186 -8.22 1.75 6.16
CA ALA A 186 -7.19 1.33 5.22
C ALA A 186 -7.03 2.35 4.07
N PRO A 187 -6.62 3.60 4.34
CA PRO A 187 -6.23 4.53 3.30
C PRO A 187 -5.07 3.95 2.48
N ILE A 188 -5.14 4.03 1.15
CA ILE A 188 -4.07 3.63 0.23
C ILE A 188 -3.90 4.61 -0.93
N GLY A 189 -2.67 4.77 -1.40
CA GLY A 189 -2.34 5.66 -2.53
C GLY A 189 -0.96 6.29 -2.40
N PRO A 190 -0.67 7.36 -3.15
CA PRO A 190 -1.55 8.04 -4.11
C PRO A 190 -1.71 7.30 -5.44
N TRP A 191 -0.74 6.47 -5.82
CA TRP A 191 -0.67 5.65 -7.03
C TRP A 191 0.09 4.36 -6.77
N ILE A 192 0.18 3.48 -7.76
CA ILE A 192 1.03 2.28 -7.73
C ILE A 192 2.31 2.61 -8.48
N GLU A 193 3.47 2.43 -7.85
CA GLU A 193 4.78 2.47 -8.48
C GLU A 193 5.19 1.05 -8.87
N THR A 194 5.48 0.81 -10.15
CA THR A 194 5.75 -0.54 -10.68
C THR A 194 7.23 -0.88 -10.79
N GLU A 195 8.12 0.12 -10.79
CA GLU A 195 9.55 -0.04 -11.10
C GLU A 195 10.45 0.49 -9.96
N ILE A 196 10.16 0.11 -8.71
CA ILE A 196 10.91 0.55 -7.53
C ILE A 196 11.59 -0.61 -6.82
N ASP A 197 12.82 -0.41 -6.35
CA ASP A 197 13.46 -1.32 -5.40
C ASP A 197 12.92 -1.07 -3.99
N ALA A 198 12.02 -1.93 -3.56
CA ALA A 198 11.30 -1.81 -2.30
C ALA A 198 12.13 -2.21 -1.05
N GLN A 199 13.41 -2.58 -1.20
CA GLN A 199 14.20 -3.16 -0.10
C GLN A 199 14.72 -2.13 0.90
N ASN A 200 14.90 -0.88 0.49
CA ASN A 200 15.46 0.17 1.35
C ASN A 200 14.84 1.55 1.05
N LEU A 201 13.54 1.68 1.30
CA LEU A 201 12.80 2.91 1.11
C LEU A 201 12.55 3.60 2.45
N SER A 202 12.80 4.89 2.53
CA SER A 202 12.43 5.71 3.68
C SER A 202 10.91 5.80 3.79
N ILE A 203 10.38 5.61 5.01
CA ILE A 203 8.97 5.79 5.36
C ILE A 203 8.89 6.88 6.43
N THR A 204 8.17 7.97 6.14
CA THR A 204 7.97 9.06 7.10
C THR A 204 6.48 9.35 7.26
N THR A 205 6.02 9.44 8.50
CA THR A 205 4.64 9.82 8.83
C THR A 205 4.62 11.18 9.53
N PHE A 206 3.71 12.04 9.11
CA PHE A 206 3.44 13.35 9.69
C PHE A 206 1.99 13.42 10.17
N VAL A 207 1.74 14.24 11.19
CA VAL A 207 0.41 14.66 11.60
C VAL A 207 0.41 16.18 11.65
N ASP A 208 -0.43 16.83 10.84
CA ASP A 208 -0.47 18.28 10.63
C ASP A 208 0.91 18.88 10.29
N GLY A 209 1.68 18.20 9.45
CA GLY A 209 3.02 18.59 9.04
C GLY A 209 4.14 18.31 10.05
N GLU A 210 3.81 17.89 11.27
CA GLU A 210 4.79 17.53 12.28
C GLU A 210 5.23 16.07 12.13
N PRO A 211 6.54 15.79 12.02
CA PRO A 211 7.03 14.43 11.87
C PRO A 211 6.75 13.62 13.14
N ARG A 212 6.16 12.45 12.98
CA ARG A 212 5.85 11.51 14.07
C ARG A 212 6.76 10.29 14.03
N ARG A 213 7.23 9.94 12.84
CA ARG A 213 7.94 8.70 12.65
C ARG A 213 8.79 8.73 11.38
N VAL A 214 9.98 8.15 11.48
CA VAL A 214 10.88 7.84 10.36
C VAL A 214 11.37 6.40 10.52
N GLY A 215 11.31 5.63 9.45
CA GLY A 215 11.83 4.27 9.38
C GLY A 215 12.19 3.91 7.95
N THR A 216 12.66 2.70 7.74
CA THR A 216 13.02 2.21 6.42
C THR A 216 12.53 0.78 6.21
N THR A 217 12.16 0.42 4.98
CA THR A 217 11.74 -0.94 4.64
C THR A 217 12.85 -1.98 4.87
N SER A 218 14.11 -1.54 4.93
CA SER A 218 15.23 -2.43 5.28
C SER A 218 15.19 -2.95 6.72
N ASP A 219 14.40 -2.33 7.61
CA ASP A 219 14.25 -2.74 9.01
C ASP A 219 13.14 -3.77 9.24
N MET A 220 12.42 -4.18 8.18
CA MET A 220 11.45 -5.27 8.26
C MET A 220 12.10 -6.55 8.79
N ILE A 221 11.44 -7.22 9.74
CA ILE A 221 11.84 -8.52 10.28
C ILE A 221 11.66 -9.60 9.20
N HIS A 222 10.43 -9.71 8.69
CA HIS A 222 10.09 -10.57 7.56
C HIS A 222 10.11 -9.72 6.28
N LYS A 223 10.97 -10.09 5.36
CA LYS A 223 11.15 -9.37 4.09
C LYS A 223 10.04 -9.74 3.10
N ILE A 224 9.89 -8.91 2.06
CA ILE A 224 8.84 -9.08 1.03
C ILE A 224 8.76 -10.51 0.48
N PRO A 225 9.89 -11.18 0.10
CA PRO A 225 9.86 -12.57 -0.37
C PRO A 225 9.21 -13.54 0.63
N GLU A 226 9.58 -13.43 1.92
CA GLU A 226 9.03 -14.27 3.00
C GLU A 226 7.55 -14.00 3.23
N ILE A 227 7.14 -12.73 3.19
CA ILE A 227 5.73 -12.32 3.33
C ILE A 227 4.88 -12.94 2.22
N ILE A 228 5.33 -12.85 0.95
CA ILE A 228 4.60 -13.43 -0.19
C ILE A 228 4.51 -14.94 -0.05
N GLU A 229 5.62 -15.63 0.26
CA GLU A 229 5.63 -17.08 0.47
C GLU A 229 4.66 -17.47 1.57
N PHE A 230 4.74 -16.84 2.73
CA PHE A 230 3.90 -17.15 3.88
C PHE A 230 2.41 -16.87 3.60
N CYS A 231 2.08 -15.70 3.10
CA CYS A 231 0.68 -15.33 2.79
C CYS A 231 0.08 -16.23 1.72
N SER A 232 0.85 -16.59 0.68
CA SER A 232 0.38 -17.48 -0.40
C SER A 232 0.26 -18.93 0.03
N ASP A 233 0.94 -19.34 1.09
CA ASP A 233 0.71 -20.68 1.68
C ASP A 233 -0.63 -20.72 2.44
N VAL A 234 -1.00 -19.64 3.13
CA VAL A 234 -2.29 -19.55 3.84
C VAL A 234 -3.44 -19.34 2.87
N TRP A 235 -3.37 -18.33 1.99
CA TRP A 235 -4.44 -17.92 1.07
C TRP A 235 -3.98 -17.91 -0.38
N THR A 236 -4.89 -18.23 -1.31
CA THR A 236 -4.65 -17.90 -2.72
C THR A 236 -4.65 -16.38 -2.87
N LEU A 237 -3.56 -15.82 -3.38
CA LEU A 237 -3.45 -14.42 -3.74
C LEU A 237 -4.12 -14.19 -5.08
N LEU A 238 -4.90 -13.11 -5.22
CA LEU A 238 -5.58 -12.73 -6.46
C LEU A 238 -5.10 -11.35 -6.94
N PRO A 239 -5.12 -11.08 -8.26
CA PRO A 239 -4.85 -9.75 -8.78
C PRO A 239 -5.73 -8.69 -8.11
N GLY A 240 -5.10 -7.62 -7.61
CA GLY A 240 -5.74 -6.56 -6.85
C GLY A 240 -5.84 -6.79 -5.35
N ASP A 241 -5.52 -7.98 -4.82
CA ASP A 241 -5.26 -8.11 -3.37
C ASP A 241 -4.08 -7.24 -2.97
N ILE A 242 -4.10 -6.75 -1.75
CA ILE A 242 -2.99 -5.96 -1.20
C ILE A 242 -2.44 -6.59 0.07
N ILE A 243 -1.13 -6.36 0.31
CA ILE A 243 -0.46 -6.76 1.54
C ILE A 243 0.20 -5.52 2.15
N MET A 244 -0.29 -5.08 3.30
CA MET A 244 0.34 -4.08 4.15
C MET A 244 1.46 -4.77 4.92
N THR A 245 2.70 -4.23 4.84
CA THR A 245 3.91 -4.95 5.26
C THR A 245 4.35 -4.70 6.70
N GLY A 246 3.55 -3.95 7.45
CA GLY A 246 3.90 -3.50 8.79
C GLY A 246 4.51 -2.11 8.80
N THR A 247 4.53 -1.53 9.98
CA THR A 247 4.98 -0.16 10.23
C THR A 247 6.16 -0.15 11.19
N PRO A 248 7.16 0.77 11.02
CA PRO A 248 8.21 0.97 11.99
C PRO A 248 7.68 1.36 13.40
N ALA A 249 8.42 1.28 14.55
CA ALA A 249 7.97 1.65 15.90
C ALA A 249 7.70 3.16 16.13
N GLY A 250 6.99 3.58 17.21
CA GLY A 250 6.65 4.98 17.52
C GLY A 250 5.23 5.39 17.13
N LEU A 251 4.25 4.54 17.43
CA LEU A 251 2.84 4.77 17.13
C LEU A 251 2.34 6.10 17.71
N GLY A 252 2.02 7.06 16.83
CA GLY A 252 1.39 8.31 17.18
C GLY A 252 -0.14 8.24 17.03
N GLY A 253 -0.85 8.89 17.94
CA GLY A 253 -2.30 9.11 17.78
C GLY A 253 -2.59 10.33 16.92
N PHE A 254 -3.80 10.37 16.39
CA PHE A 254 -4.39 11.56 15.76
C PHE A 254 -5.86 11.70 16.18
N VAL A 255 -6.40 12.88 16.01
CA VAL A 255 -7.74 13.24 16.47
C VAL A 255 -8.52 13.98 15.37
N ASP A 256 -9.79 14.27 15.67
CA ASP A 256 -10.66 15.08 14.80
C ASP A 256 -10.00 16.38 14.34
N GLY A 257 -10.11 16.66 13.06
CA GLY A 257 -9.57 17.87 12.45
C GLY A 257 -8.14 17.77 11.95
N GLN A 258 -7.38 16.74 12.35
CA GLN A 258 -6.00 16.57 11.93
C GLN A 258 -5.89 15.88 10.56
N THR A 259 -4.74 16.04 9.93
CA THR A 259 -4.37 15.37 8.68
C THR A 259 -3.19 14.45 8.93
N VAL A 260 -3.26 13.24 8.42
CA VAL A 260 -2.16 12.26 8.45
C VAL A 260 -1.56 12.17 7.05
N ASP A 261 -0.26 12.44 6.94
CA ASP A 261 0.52 12.32 5.72
C ASP A 261 1.56 11.21 5.88
N ILE A 262 1.62 10.31 4.91
CA ILE A 262 2.62 9.24 4.87
C ILE A 262 3.39 9.36 3.58
N THR A 263 4.71 9.54 3.68
CA THR A 263 5.61 9.66 2.53
C THR A 263 6.50 8.44 2.46
N ILE A 264 6.57 7.82 1.28
CA ILE A 264 7.54 6.77 0.97
C ILE A 264 8.38 7.23 -0.22
N GLU A 265 9.71 7.15 -0.04
CA GLU A 265 10.69 7.52 -1.06
C GLU A 265 10.38 6.80 -2.39
N GLY A 266 10.44 7.55 -3.49
CA GLY A 266 10.17 7.04 -4.84
C GLY A 266 8.69 6.88 -5.18
N ILE A 267 7.80 6.67 -4.19
CA ILE A 267 6.37 6.57 -4.43
C ILE A 267 5.71 7.95 -4.38
N GLY A 268 5.76 8.64 -3.25
CA GLY A 268 5.11 9.93 -3.06
C GLY A 268 4.53 10.10 -1.67
N THR A 269 3.40 10.82 -1.54
CA THR A 269 2.73 11.09 -0.27
C THR A 269 1.25 10.72 -0.35
N LEU A 270 0.78 9.94 0.60
CA LEU A 270 -0.63 9.67 0.88
C LEU A 270 -1.10 10.61 1.99
N SER A 271 -2.10 11.42 1.72
CA SER A 271 -2.65 12.41 2.65
C SER A 271 -4.14 12.15 2.91
N ASN A 272 -4.54 12.09 4.18
CA ASN A 272 -5.93 11.86 4.56
C ASN A 272 -6.32 12.71 5.79
N PRO A 273 -7.37 13.53 5.70
CA PRO A 273 -7.93 14.23 6.85
C PRO A 273 -8.69 13.25 7.76
N ALA A 274 -8.74 13.54 9.05
CA ALA A 274 -9.48 12.76 10.03
C ALA A 274 -10.69 13.56 10.58
N ARG A 275 -11.82 12.89 10.76
CA ARG A 275 -13.04 13.46 11.35
C ARG A 275 -13.74 12.46 12.25
N ASN A 276 -14.29 12.95 13.37
CA ASN A 276 -15.17 12.12 14.19
C ASN A 276 -16.41 11.69 13.41
N ARG A 277 -16.85 10.48 13.64
CA ARG A 277 -18.14 10.01 13.12
C ARG A 277 -19.26 10.84 13.76
N ALA A 278 -20.15 11.43 12.91
CA ALA A 278 -21.33 12.15 13.32
C ALA A 278 -22.31 11.25 14.10
#